data_e426b9b074ef28bca84feed8cde6f354
#
_entry.id   e426b9b074ef28bca84feed8cde6f354
#
_cell.length_a   1.000
_cell.length_b   1.000
_cell.length_c   1.000
_cell.angle_alpha   90.00
_cell.angle_beta   90.00
_cell.angle_gamma   90.00
#
_symmetry.space_group_name_H-M   'P 1'
#
loop_
_entity.id
_entity.type
_entity.pdbx_description
1 polymer ?
#
loop_
_entity_poly.entity_id
_entity_poly.type
_entity_poly.pdbx_seq_one_letter_code
_entity_poly.pdbx_strand_id
1 'polypeptide(L)'
;MGIPTEEIWERVEESLKSVGMWEYRKNSPNKLSGGQKQRVAIAGVVAMHPKCIVLDEPTAMLDPNGRKEVIRAVRALNQVEKVTAILITHYMEEVIYADKVIVMDDGKIVMQGTPFEIFAQVDTLKKYRLDVPQVTLLAHELRKAGVDLPECVLSTEELVKALCQ
;
A
#
# COMPACT_ATOMS: atom_id res chain seq x y z
N MET A 1 8.28 -4.70 29.83
CA MET A 1 6.82 -4.53 29.81
C MET A 1 6.23 -5.69 30.58
N GLY A 2 5.43 -5.44 31.63
CA GLY A 2 4.91 -6.51 32.51
C GLY A 2 3.62 -7.14 31.97
N ILE A 3 3.64 -7.64 30.73
CA ILE A 3 2.49 -8.34 30.15
C ILE A 3 2.55 -9.82 30.53
N PRO A 4 1.45 -10.44 31.01
CA PRO A 4 1.42 -11.88 31.32
C PRO A 4 1.73 -12.72 30.07
N THR A 5 2.39 -13.88 30.29
CA THR A 5 2.82 -14.76 29.19
C THR A 5 1.64 -15.25 28.33
N GLU A 6 0.49 -15.51 28.93
CA GLU A 6 -0.72 -15.94 28.24
C GLU A 6 -1.18 -14.86 27.26
N GLU A 7 -1.28 -13.61 27.71
CA GLU A 7 -1.65 -12.47 26.86
C GLU A 7 -0.64 -12.24 25.71
N ILE A 8 0.66 -12.49 25.94
CA ILE A 8 1.66 -12.42 24.88
C ILE A 8 1.35 -13.41 23.76
N TRP A 9 1.01 -14.66 24.11
CA TRP A 9 0.69 -15.68 23.12
C TRP A 9 -0.60 -15.39 22.36
N GLU A 10 -1.62 -14.85 23.02
CA GLU A 10 -2.87 -14.40 22.38
C GLU A 10 -2.56 -13.31 21.33
N ARG A 11 -1.81 -12.28 21.71
CA ARG A 11 -1.42 -11.19 20.81
C ARG A 11 -0.59 -11.68 19.62
N VAL A 12 0.32 -12.63 19.83
CA VAL A 12 1.12 -13.26 18.76
C VAL A 12 0.21 -14.03 17.80
N GLU A 13 -0.74 -14.78 18.32
CA GLU A 13 -1.68 -15.54 17.50
C GLU A 13 -2.57 -14.60 16.65
N GLU A 14 -3.17 -13.60 17.27
CA GLU A 14 -4.02 -12.61 16.60
C GLU A 14 -3.25 -11.86 15.51
N SER A 15 -2.06 -11.36 15.83
CA SER A 15 -1.26 -10.61 14.86
C SER A 15 -0.74 -11.46 13.69
N LEU A 16 -0.40 -12.73 13.91
CA LEU A 16 -0.04 -13.63 12.81
C LEU A 16 -1.25 -13.99 11.94
N LYS A 17 -2.43 -14.13 12.54
CA LYS A 17 -3.68 -14.35 11.80
C LYS A 17 -4.05 -13.15 10.94
N SER A 18 -3.95 -11.93 11.47
CA SER A 18 -4.32 -10.70 10.76
C SER A 18 -3.50 -10.46 9.49
N VAL A 19 -2.25 -10.95 9.45
CA VAL A 19 -1.39 -10.87 8.27
C VAL A 19 -1.34 -12.19 7.45
N GLY A 20 -2.15 -13.19 7.80
CA GLY A 20 -2.22 -14.48 7.11
C GLY A 20 -0.98 -15.35 7.27
N MET A 21 -0.30 -15.28 8.42
CA MET A 21 0.96 -16.01 8.67
C MET A 21 0.87 -17.07 9.78
N TRP A 22 -0.30 -17.30 10.36
CA TRP A 22 -0.48 -18.25 11.46
C TRP A 22 -0.02 -19.68 11.13
N GLU A 23 -0.32 -20.19 9.95
CA GLU A 23 0.07 -21.53 9.51
C GLU A 23 1.58 -21.71 9.41
N TYR A 24 2.32 -20.62 9.25
CA TYR A 24 3.79 -20.59 9.14
C TYR A 24 4.50 -20.38 10.47
N ARG A 25 3.78 -20.27 11.60
CA ARG A 25 4.34 -19.92 12.94
C ARG A 25 5.46 -20.83 13.45
N LYS A 26 5.51 -22.08 12.96
CA LYS A 26 6.55 -23.07 13.30
C LYS A 26 7.68 -23.15 12.26
N ASN A 27 7.58 -22.39 11.17
CA ASN A 27 8.58 -22.43 10.12
C ASN A 27 9.81 -21.61 10.49
N SER A 28 10.98 -22.12 10.13
CA SER A 28 12.19 -21.31 10.23
C SER A 28 12.09 -20.10 9.28
N PRO A 29 12.52 -18.89 9.73
CA PRO A 29 12.51 -17.70 8.86
C PRO A 29 13.23 -17.89 7.53
N ASN A 30 14.25 -18.75 7.47
CA ASN A 30 14.98 -19.05 6.23
C ASN A 30 14.15 -19.78 5.17
N LYS A 31 13.04 -20.42 5.57
CA LYS A 31 12.12 -21.12 4.67
C LYS A 31 10.98 -20.24 4.16
N LEU A 32 10.91 -18.99 4.62
CA LEU A 32 9.88 -18.04 4.23
C LEU A 32 10.30 -17.24 3.00
N SER A 33 9.35 -16.95 2.12
CA SER A 33 9.56 -16.00 1.01
C SER A 33 9.79 -14.57 1.54
N GLY A 34 10.28 -13.67 0.69
CA GLY A 34 10.46 -12.26 1.05
C GLY A 34 9.18 -11.62 1.57
N GLY A 35 8.04 -11.79 0.87
CA GLY A 35 6.74 -11.27 1.29
C GLY A 35 6.24 -11.90 2.60
N GLN A 36 6.49 -13.20 2.83
CA GLN A 36 6.17 -13.85 4.10
C GLN A 36 6.98 -13.30 5.26
N LYS A 37 8.30 -13.10 5.06
CA LYS A 37 9.16 -12.47 6.08
C LYS A 37 8.69 -11.07 6.43
N GLN A 38 8.32 -10.27 5.42
CA GLN A 38 7.80 -8.92 5.62
C GLN A 38 6.50 -8.93 6.42
N ARG A 39 5.56 -9.81 6.10
CA ARG A 39 4.31 -9.94 6.86
C ARG A 39 4.54 -10.37 8.31
N VAL A 40 5.49 -11.28 8.56
CA VAL A 40 5.88 -11.64 9.93
C VAL A 40 6.49 -10.45 10.68
N ALA A 41 7.31 -9.63 10.03
CA ALA A 41 7.85 -8.41 10.64
C ALA A 41 6.73 -7.43 11.00
N ILE A 42 5.75 -7.24 10.10
CA ILE A 42 4.55 -6.42 10.37
C ILE A 42 3.76 -6.99 11.56
N ALA A 43 3.53 -8.32 11.61
CA ALA A 43 2.85 -8.96 12.73
C ALA A 43 3.54 -8.69 14.07
N GLY A 44 4.88 -8.70 14.09
CA GLY A 44 5.65 -8.38 15.29
C GLY A 44 5.39 -6.97 15.82
N VAL A 45 5.17 -6.00 14.93
CA VAL A 45 4.79 -4.64 15.31
C VAL A 45 3.32 -4.58 15.75
N VAL A 46 2.43 -5.27 15.04
CA VAL A 46 0.98 -5.31 15.33
C VAL A 46 0.70 -5.95 16.69
N ALA A 47 1.49 -6.95 17.09
CA ALA A 47 1.37 -7.59 18.42
C ALA A 47 1.55 -6.62 19.59
N MET A 48 2.12 -5.44 19.37
CA MET A 48 2.21 -4.37 20.36
C MET A 48 0.92 -3.54 20.47
N HIS A 49 -0.10 -3.83 19.67
CA HIS A 49 -1.39 -3.12 19.54
C HIS A 49 -1.19 -1.60 19.29
N PRO A 50 -0.42 -1.21 18.27
CA PRO A 50 -0.18 0.19 17.97
C PRO A 50 -1.45 0.84 17.39
N LYS A 51 -1.64 2.11 17.66
CA LYS A 51 -2.67 2.91 16.97
C LYS A 51 -2.25 3.34 15.57
N CYS A 52 -0.94 3.38 15.33
CA CYS A 52 -0.34 3.80 14.07
C CYS A 52 0.92 2.99 13.78
N ILE A 53 1.09 2.58 12.53
CA ILE A 53 2.31 1.95 12.02
C ILE A 53 2.89 2.81 10.88
N VAL A 54 4.22 2.90 10.84
CA VAL A 54 4.95 3.53 9.73
C VAL A 54 5.75 2.46 9.02
N LEU A 55 5.53 2.32 7.73
CA LEU A 55 6.15 1.34 6.87
C LEU A 55 6.96 2.07 5.80
N ASP A 56 8.28 2.00 5.92
CA ASP A 56 9.21 2.63 4.99
C ASP A 56 9.64 1.62 3.93
N GLU A 57 9.21 1.83 2.70
CA GLU A 57 9.44 0.96 1.53
C GLU A 57 9.25 -0.55 1.80
N PRO A 58 8.14 -0.99 2.41
CA PRO A 58 8.00 -2.36 2.90
C PRO A 58 7.98 -3.40 1.76
N THR A 59 7.89 -2.99 0.53
CA THR A 59 7.74 -3.85 -0.65
C THR A 59 8.90 -3.76 -1.64
N ALA A 60 9.90 -2.91 -1.38
CA ALA A 60 10.98 -2.60 -2.33
C ALA A 60 11.77 -3.82 -2.83
N MET A 61 11.94 -4.85 -1.98
CA MET A 61 12.72 -6.05 -2.29
C MET A 61 11.85 -7.27 -2.63
N LEU A 62 10.55 -7.04 -2.95
CA LEU A 62 9.60 -8.12 -3.19
C LEU A 62 9.24 -8.25 -4.66
N ASP A 63 8.95 -9.47 -5.06
CA ASP A 63 8.32 -9.77 -6.34
C ASP A 63 6.87 -9.22 -6.39
N PRO A 64 6.26 -9.11 -7.57
CA PRO A 64 4.92 -8.51 -7.70
C PRO A 64 3.84 -9.19 -6.85
N ASN A 65 3.93 -10.50 -6.66
CA ASN A 65 2.97 -11.24 -5.82
C ASN A 65 3.18 -10.92 -4.33
N GLY A 66 4.43 -10.93 -3.88
CA GLY A 66 4.80 -10.56 -2.50
C GLY A 66 4.36 -9.14 -2.14
N ARG A 67 4.50 -8.17 -3.08
CA ARG A 67 3.99 -6.80 -2.90
C ARG A 67 2.48 -6.78 -2.66
N LYS A 68 1.71 -7.44 -3.53
CA LYS A 68 0.25 -7.52 -3.40
C LYS A 68 -0.17 -8.12 -2.06
N GLU A 69 0.52 -9.15 -1.60
CA GLU A 69 0.23 -9.81 -0.31
C GLU A 69 0.50 -8.88 0.88
N VAL A 70 1.63 -8.14 0.88
CA VAL A 70 1.95 -7.17 1.93
C VAL A 70 0.94 -6.03 1.95
N ILE A 71 0.62 -5.44 0.79
CA ILE A 71 -0.38 -4.34 0.72
C ILE A 71 -1.76 -4.81 1.16
N ARG A 72 -2.18 -6.04 0.81
CA ARG A 72 -3.44 -6.62 1.32
C ARG A 72 -3.44 -6.74 2.84
N ALA A 73 -2.33 -7.19 3.44
CA ALA A 73 -2.21 -7.30 4.89
C ALA A 73 -2.30 -5.92 5.57
N VAL A 74 -1.59 -4.92 5.05
CA VAL A 74 -1.64 -3.54 5.57
C VAL A 74 -3.06 -2.96 5.46
N ARG A 75 -3.74 -3.18 4.34
CA ARG A 75 -5.14 -2.75 4.17
C ARG A 75 -6.09 -3.45 5.15
N ALA A 76 -5.91 -4.75 5.37
CA ALA A 76 -6.71 -5.49 6.35
C ALA A 76 -6.52 -4.92 7.76
N LEU A 77 -5.29 -4.64 8.18
CA LEU A 77 -4.99 -4.00 9.46
C LEU A 77 -5.68 -2.63 9.60
N ASN A 78 -5.67 -1.83 8.55
CA ASN A 78 -6.36 -0.53 8.58
C ASN A 78 -7.89 -0.69 8.61
N GLN A 79 -8.45 -1.54 7.75
CA GLN A 79 -9.91 -1.65 7.59
C GLN A 79 -10.58 -2.42 8.73
N VAL A 80 -9.94 -3.49 9.22
CA VAL A 80 -10.50 -4.39 10.25
C VAL A 80 -10.05 -3.96 11.63
N GLU A 81 -8.75 -3.84 11.85
CA GLU A 81 -8.16 -3.53 13.16
C GLU A 81 -8.13 -2.02 13.47
N LYS A 82 -8.53 -1.17 12.51
CA LYS A 82 -8.52 0.30 12.62
C LYS A 82 -7.16 0.91 12.97
N VAL A 83 -6.09 0.23 12.61
CA VAL A 83 -4.73 0.74 12.76
C VAL A 83 -4.46 1.77 11.67
N THR A 84 -4.01 2.96 12.02
CA THR A 84 -3.54 3.94 11.03
C THR A 84 -2.25 3.45 10.41
N ALA A 85 -2.20 3.32 9.07
CA ALA A 85 -1.00 2.93 8.36
C ALA A 85 -0.44 4.12 7.56
N ILE A 86 0.82 4.48 7.82
CA ILE A 86 1.58 5.42 7.01
C ILE A 86 2.53 4.60 6.16
N LEU A 87 2.33 4.64 4.84
CA LEU A 87 3.14 3.91 3.87
C LEU A 87 4.02 4.89 3.10
N ILE A 88 5.33 4.72 3.18
CA ILE A 88 6.30 5.44 2.37
C ILE A 88 6.66 4.50 1.21
N THR A 89 6.40 4.92 -0.01
CA THR A 89 6.63 4.10 -1.21
C THR A 89 6.85 4.98 -2.44
N HIS A 90 7.55 4.43 -3.42
CA HIS A 90 7.68 4.98 -4.77
C HIS A 90 6.89 4.14 -5.81
N TYR A 91 6.11 3.16 -5.37
CA TYR A 91 5.27 2.33 -6.24
C TYR A 91 3.86 2.91 -6.31
N MET A 92 3.53 3.51 -7.43
CA MET A 92 2.26 4.24 -7.60
C MET A 92 1.03 3.32 -7.50
N GLU A 93 1.18 2.04 -7.87
CA GLU A 93 0.12 1.03 -7.73
C GLU A 93 -0.25 0.73 -6.26
N GLU A 94 0.61 1.06 -5.31
CA GLU A 94 0.33 0.91 -3.88
C GLU A 94 -0.43 2.13 -3.34
N VAL A 95 -0.15 3.31 -3.91
CA VAL A 95 -0.72 4.58 -3.48
C VAL A 95 -2.21 4.69 -3.81
N ILE A 96 -2.69 4.04 -4.88
CA ILE A 96 -4.11 4.09 -5.29
C ILE A 96 -5.10 3.61 -4.22
N TYR A 97 -4.63 2.87 -3.24
CA TYR A 97 -5.46 2.32 -2.15
C TYR A 97 -5.45 3.18 -0.88
N ALA A 98 -4.71 4.28 -0.85
CA ALA A 98 -4.63 5.16 0.32
C ALA A 98 -5.87 6.05 0.44
N ASP A 99 -6.23 6.39 1.67
CA ASP A 99 -7.26 7.41 1.93
C ASP A 99 -6.73 8.82 1.64
N LYS A 100 -5.43 9.03 1.87
CA LYS A 100 -4.74 10.29 1.67
C LYS A 100 -3.33 10.08 1.19
N VAL A 101 -2.92 10.89 0.22
CA VAL A 101 -1.58 10.94 -0.34
C VAL A 101 -0.90 12.23 0.05
N ILE A 102 0.36 12.16 0.42
CA ILE A 102 1.23 13.29 0.68
C ILE A 102 2.45 13.14 -0.22
N VAL A 103 2.66 14.09 -1.11
CA VAL A 103 3.85 14.15 -1.97
C VAL A 103 4.87 15.08 -1.31
N MET A 104 6.10 14.57 -1.17
CA MET A 104 7.20 15.30 -0.58
C MET A 104 8.33 15.48 -1.61
N ASP A 105 8.92 16.66 -1.64
CA ASP A 105 10.10 16.98 -2.42
C ASP A 105 11.01 17.90 -1.57
N ASP A 106 12.30 17.59 -1.53
CA ASP A 106 13.31 18.34 -0.73
C ASP A 106 12.85 18.63 0.72
N GLY A 107 12.27 17.61 1.38
CA GLY A 107 11.81 17.71 2.78
C GLY A 107 10.56 18.56 3.01
N LYS A 108 9.87 18.98 1.93
CA LYS A 108 8.64 19.79 1.99
C LYS A 108 7.47 19.05 1.41
N ILE A 109 6.29 19.27 1.97
CA ILE A 109 5.04 18.81 1.37
C ILE A 109 4.74 19.72 0.17
N VAL A 110 4.72 19.14 -1.03
CA VAL A 110 4.44 19.85 -2.29
C VAL A 110 3.02 19.61 -2.80
N MET A 111 2.42 18.45 -2.49
CA MET A 111 1.03 18.17 -2.80
C MET A 111 0.43 17.29 -1.68
N GLN A 112 -0.88 17.39 -1.48
CA GLN A 112 -1.64 16.47 -0.64
C GLN A 112 -3.09 16.38 -1.11
N GLY A 113 -3.68 15.22 -1.01
CA GLY A 113 -5.06 14.96 -1.43
C GLY A 113 -5.39 13.48 -1.44
N THR A 114 -6.50 13.12 -2.03
CA THR A 114 -6.85 11.74 -2.35
C THR A 114 -6.00 11.22 -3.52
N PRO A 115 -5.88 9.90 -3.72
CA PRO A 115 -5.20 9.36 -4.91
C PRO A 115 -5.73 9.94 -6.22
N PHE A 116 -7.04 10.12 -6.32
CA PHE A 116 -7.67 10.72 -7.51
C PHE A 116 -7.17 12.15 -7.77
N GLU A 117 -7.22 13.02 -6.75
CA GLU A 117 -6.78 14.43 -6.85
C GLU A 117 -5.29 14.56 -7.19
N ILE A 118 -4.47 13.65 -6.66
CA ILE A 118 -3.02 13.65 -6.89
C ILE A 118 -2.71 13.15 -8.31
N PHE A 119 -3.26 12.00 -8.70
CA PHE A 119 -2.95 11.39 -10.00
C PHE A 119 -3.65 12.06 -11.18
N ALA A 120 -4.68 12.88 -10.97
CA ALA A 120 -5.22 13.76 -12.00
C ALA A 120 -4.18 14.80 -12.47
N GLN A 121 -3.19 15.14 -11.64
CA GLN A 121 -2.17 16.14 -11.93
C GLN A 121 -0.89 15.54 -12.54
N VAL A 122 -1.02 14.73 -13.59
CA VAL A 122 0.08 13.99 -14.24
C VAL A 122 1.28 14.89 -14.57
N ASP A 123 1.03 16.04 -15.21
CA ASP A 123 2.09 16.95 -15.65
C ASP A 123 2.81 17.62 -14.44
N THR A 124 2.11 17.81 -13.31
CA THR A 124 2.70 18.34 -12.07
C THR A 124 3.58 17.27 -11.39
N LEU A 125 3.11 16.02 -11.31
CA LEU A 125 3.89 14.92 -10.74
C LEU A 125 5.19 14.68 -11.52
N LYS A 126 5.12 14.74 -12.85
CA LYS A 126 6.32 14.63 -13.72
C LYS A 126 7.37 15.70 -13.43
N LYS A 127 6.97 16.93 -13.03
CA LYS A 127 7.94 17.99 -12.62
C LYS A 127 8.70 17.58 -11.35
N TYR A 128 8.08 16.83 -10.46
CA TYR A 128 8.71 16.27 -9.26
C TYR A 128 9.38 14.91 -9.52
N ARG A 129 9.53 14.48 -10.80
CA ARG A 129 10.12 13.20 -11.20
C ARG A 129 9.40 11.99 -10.60
N LEU A 130 8.10 12.15 -10.38
CA LEU A 130 7.22 11.07 -9.93
C LEU A 130 6.42 10.55 -11.11
N ASP A 131 6.26 9.23 -11.13
CA ASP A 131 5.38 8.57 -12.06
C ASP A 131 3.92 8.57 -11.58
N VAL A 132 3.03 8.10 -12.43
CA VAL A 132 1.64 7.81 -12.14
C VAL A 132 1.35 6.35 -12.50
N PRO A 133 0.26 5.75 -12.02
CA PRO A 133 -0.14 4.41 -12.47
C PRO A 133 -0.19 4.35 -14.00
N GLN A 134 0.26 3.24 -14.59
CA GLN A 134 0.32 3.10 -16.06
C GLN A 134 -1.02 3.34 -16.74
N VAL A 135 -2.10 2.88 -16.11
CA VAL A 135 -3.47 3.09 -16.61
C VAL A 135 -3.85 4.57 -16.60
N THR A 136 -3.43 5.32 -15.56
CA THR A 136 -3.66 6.77 -15.47
C THR A 136 -2.91 7.52 -16.55
N LEU A 137 -1.64 7.14 -16.79
CA LEU A 137 -0.84 7.72 -17.85
C LEU A 137 -1.48 7.48 -19.24
N LEU A 138 -1.92 6.25 -19.50
CA LEU A 138 -2.58 5.89 -20.74
C LEU A 138 -3.86 6.71 -20.96
N ALA A 139 -4.72 6.81 -19.95
CA ALA A 139 -5.94 7.60 -20.03
C ALA A 139 -5.63 9.09 -20.30
N HIS A 140 -4.61 9.63 -19.64
CA HIS A 140 -4.15 11.01 -19.86
C HIS A 140 -3.69 11.26 -21.31
N GLU A 141 -2.89 10.37 -21.88
CA GLU A 141 -2.42 10.50 -23.26
C GLU A 141 -3.57 10.31 -24.28
N LEU A 142 -4.50 9.39 -24.04
CA LEU A 142 -5.69 9.22 -24.87
C LEU A 142 -6.59 10.48 -24.86
N ARG A 143 -6.77 11.12 -23.70
CA ARG A 143 -7.49 12.40 -23.60
C ARG A 143 -6.80 13.51 -24.41
N LYS A 144 -5.46 13.60 -24.34
CA LYS A 144 -4.69 14.53 -25.18
C LYS A 144 -4.87 14.27 -26.66
N ALA A 145 -5.10 13.02 -27.05
CA ALA A 145 -5.41 12.61 -28.42
C ALA A 145 -6.89 12.85 -28.82
N GLY A 146 -7.72 13.39 -27.94
CA GLY A 146 -9.12 13.74 -28.20
C GLY A 146 -10.14 12.64 -27.84
N VAL A 147 -9.73 11.57 -27.15
CA VAL A 147 -10.67 10.55 -26.65
C VAL A 147 -11.37 11.09 -25.39
N ASP A 148 -12.69 10.97 -25.37
CA ASP A 148 -13.50 11.40 -24.22
C ASP A 148 -13.39 10.37 -23.10
N LEU A 149 -12.64 10.71 -22.05
CA LEU A 149 -12.37 9.88 -20.89
C LEU A 149 -12.41 10.70 -19.61
N PRO A 150 -12.69 10.09 -18.45
CA PRO A 150 -12.62 10.75 -17.15
C PRO A 150 -11.28 11.43 -16.91
N GLU A 151 -11.27 12.47 -16.08
CA GLU A 151 -10.07 13.25 -15.77
C GLU A 151 -8.94 12.40 -15.19
N CYS A 152 -9.28 11.43 -14.35
CA CYS A 152 -8.35 10.48 -13.78
C CYS A 152 -8.98 9.08 -13.79
N VAL A 153 -8.17 8.09 -14.06
CA VAL A 153 -8.52 6.66 -14.03
C VAL A 153 -7.45 5.96 -13.21
N LEU A 154 -7.85 5.20 -12.19
CA LEU A 154 -6.94 4.56 -11.25
C LEU A 154 -6.82 3.05 -11.45
N SER A 155 -7.74 2.43 -12.19
CA SER A 155 -7.73 0.99 -12.44
C SER A 155 -7.97 0.65 -13.91
N THR A 156 -7.49 -0.51 -14.33
CA THR A 156 -7.72 -1.03 -15.68
C THR A 156 -9.22 -1.23 -15.95
N GLU A 157 -9.96 -1.67 -14.94
CA GLU A 157 -11.40 -1.89 -15.00
C GLU A 157 -12.15 -0.58 -15.29
N GLU A 158 -11.74 0.51 -14.63
CA GLU A 158 -12.30 1.86 -14.87
C GLU A 158 -12.02 2.31 -16.32
N LEU A 159 -10.80 2.12 -16.81
CA LEU A 159 -10.44 2.51 -18.18
C LEU A 159 -11.24 1.72 -19.20
N VAL A 160 -11.32 0.40 -19.06
CA VAL A 160 -12.10 -0.46 -19.97
C VAL A 160 -13.56 -0.04 -19.98
N LYS A 161 -14.15 0.22 -18.81
CA LYS A 161 -15.52 0.68 -18.70
C LYS A 161 -15.75 2.02 -19.41
N ALA A 162 -14.80 2.95 -19.30
CA ALA A 162 -14.89 4.26 -19.93
C ALA A 162 -14.71 4.20 -21.47
N LEU A 163 -13.93 3.24 -21.98
CA LEU A 163 -13.71 3.06 -23.42
C LEU A 163 -14.85 2.27 -24.12
N CYS A 164 -15.62 1.48 -23.37
CA CYS A 164 -16.70 0.63 -23.89
C CYS A 164 -18.09 1.28 -23.74
N GLN A 165 -18.18 2.51 -23.29
CA GLN A 165 -19.40 3.33 -23.28
C GLN A 165 -19.51 4.14 -24.56
#